data_b3ea77267ce58ff58b5137f26b0bbe28
#
_entry.id   b3ea77267ce58ff58b5137f26b0bbe28
#
_cell.length_a   1.000
_cell.length_b   1.000
_cell.length_c   1.000
_cell.angle_alpha   90.00
_cell.angle_beta   90.00
_cell.angle_gamma   90.00
#
_symmetry.space_group_name_H-M   'P 1'
#
loop_
_entity.id
_entity.type
_entity.pdbx_description
1 polymer ?
#
loop_
_entity_poly.entity_id
_entity_poly.type
_entity_poly.pdbx_seq_one_letter_code
_entity_poly.pdbx_strand_id
1 'polypeptide(L)'
;MSFNHIKKILDVYFKGTNFKEINNTISIHLAWEKTMGKPIINNTQIKSFSNGTIIIKVSNPIWRNELSLQKKDLLLKLQNTEPELNIKEIILK
;
A
#
# COMPACT_ATOMS: atom_id res chain seq x y z
N MET A 1 -4.31 -9.86 -9.96
CA MET A 1 -3.76 -8.59 -10.49
C MET A 1 -3.25 -8.79 -11.90
N SER A 2 -3.53 -7.87 -12.80
CA SER A 2 -3.11 -8.01 -14.18
C SER A 2 -1.63 -7.67 -14.38
N PHE A 3 -1.02 -8.24 -15.40
CA PHE A 3 0.35 -7.92 -15.79
C PHE A 3 0.53 -6.42 -16.10
N ASN A 4 -0.48 -5.81 -16.72
CA ASN A 4 -0.42 -4.39 -17.05
C ASN A 4 -0.34 -3.50 -15.79
N HIS A 5 -0.99 -3.90 -14.71
CA HIS A 5 -0.91 -3.17 -13.45
C HIS A 5 0.51 -3.21 -12.88
N ILE A 6 1.14 -4.39 -12.89
CA ILE A 6 2.53 -4.54 -12.41
C ILE A 6 3.48 -3.74 -13.29
N LYS A 7 3.31 -3.80 -14.61
CA LYS A 7 4.14 -3.06 -15.55
C LYS A 7 4.05 -1.54 -15.30
N LYS A 8 2.84 -1.04 -15.04
CA LYS A 8 2.64 0.37 -14.73
C LYS A 8 3.37 0.78 -13.45
N ILE A 9 3.31 -0.05 -12.43
CA ILE A 9 4.05 0.19 -11.19
C ILE A 9 5.55 0.28 -11.48
N LEU A 10 6.08 -0.66 -12.25
CA LEU A 10 7.50 -0.67 -12.62
C LEU A 10 7.89 0.57 -13.43
N ASP A 11 7.06 0.96 -14.39
CA ASP A 11 7.32 2.14 -15.21
C ASP A 11 7.39 3.42 -14.38
N VAL A 12 6.55 3.54 -13.36
CA VAL A 12 6.50 4.71 -12.49
C VAL A 12 7.67 4.74 -11.52
N TYR A 13 8.02 3.60 -10.93
CA TYR A 13 8.98 3.54 -9.84
C TYR A 13 10.39 3.11 -10.23
N PHE A 14 10.57 2.62 -11.45
CA PHE A 14 11.84 2.05 -11.87
C PHE A 14 12.96 3.09 -12.04
N LYS A 15 12.62 4.31 -12.41
CA LYS A 15 13.62 5.35 -12.68
C LYS A 15 14.26 5.83 -11.37
N GLY A 16 15.57 5.64 -11.25
CA GLY A 16 16.33 6.11 -10.10
C GLY A 16 16.14 5.34 -8.81
N THR A 17 15.43 4.20 -8.87
CA THR A 17 15.17 3.38 -7.70
C THR A 17 16.01 2.11 -7.77
N ASN A 18 16.58 1.66 -6.64
CA ASN A 18 17.31 0.41 -6.61
C ASN A 18 16.36 -0.79 -6.62
N PHE A 19 16.92 -1.95 -6.94
CA PHE A 19 16.14 -3.18 -7.12
C PHE A 19 15.36 -3.57 -5.86
N LYS A 20 15.95 -3.38 -4.68
CA LYS A 20 15.31 -3.70 -3.42
C LYS A 20 14.07 -2.84 -3.17
N GLU A 21 14.16 -1.56 -3.46
CA GLU A 21 13.04 -0.63 -3.31
C GLU A 21 11.92 -0.97 -4.29
N ILE A 22 12.25 -1.36 -5.50
CA ILE A 22 11.27 -1.80 -6.51
C ILE A 22 10.53 -3.03 -6.00
N ASN A 23 11.25 -4.02 -5.50
CA ASN A 23 10.65 -5.22 -4.93
C ASN A 23 9.71 -4.91 -3.78
N ASN A 24 10.12 -4.04 -2.87
CA ASN A 24 9.29 -3.64 -1.73
C ASN A 24 8.03 -2.91 -2.20
N THR A 25 8.15 -2.07 -3.21
CA THR A 25 7.01 -1.36 -3.77
C THR A 25 5.99 -2.31 -4.37
N ILE A 26 6.45 -3.29 -5.14
CA ILE A 26 5.58 -4.31 -5.72
C ILE A 26 4.92 -5.13 -4.62
N SER A 27 5.69 -5.56 -3.64
CA SER A 27 5.19 -6.38 -2.54
C SER A 27 4.12 -5.67 -1.73
N ILE A 28 4.29 -4.36 -1.46
CA ILE A 28 3.29 -3.62 -0.70
C ILE A 28 1.99 -3.44 -1.49
N HIS A 29 2.07 -3.22 -2.80
CA HIS A 29 0.87 -3.14 -3.64
C HIS A 29 0.12 -4.47 -3.65
N LEU A 30 0.83 -5.58 -3.78
CA LEU A 30 0.23 -6.91 -3.75
C LEU A 30 -0.39 -7.22 -2.39
N ALA A 31 0.30 -6.88 -1.31
CA ALA A 31 -0.22 -7.09 0.04
C ALA A 31 -1.48 -6.27 0.28
N TRP A 32 -1.49 -5.03 -0.18
CA TRP A 32 -2.66 -4.15 -0.05
C TRP A 32 -3.88 -4.75 -0.76
N GLU A 33 -3.72 -5.15 -2.01
CA GLU A 33 -4.80 -5.76 -2.78
C GLU A 33 -5.29 -7.08 -2.17
N LYS A 34 -4.36 -7.87 -1.66
CA LYS A 34 -4.67 -9.18 -1.06
C LYS A 34 -5.39 -9.05 0.28
N THR A 35 -5.06 -8.02 1.04
CA THR A 35 -5.52 -7.84 2.42
C THR A 35 -6.79 -7.02 2.50
N MET A 36 -6.94 -6.02 1.65
CA MET A 36 -8.06 -5.08 1.71
C MET A 36 -9.19 -5.49 0.78
N GLY A 37 -10.44 -5.24 1.19
CA GLY A 37 -11.59 -5.48 0.34
C GLY A 37 -11.69 -4.47 -0.79
N LYS A 38 -12.50 -4.80 -1.80
CA LYS A 38 -12.69 -3.93 -2.98
C LYS A 38 -13.09 -2.49 -2.64
N PRO A 39 -14.01 -2.24 -1.69
CA PRO A 39 -14.36 -0.85 -1.36
C PRO A 39 -13.15 -0.03 -0.90
N ILE A 40 -12.27 -0.63 -0.12
CA ILE A 40 -11.05 0.04 0.35
C ILE A 40 -10.10 0.26 -0.82
N ILE A 41 -9.87 -0.76 -1.63
CA ILE A 41 -8.97 -0.67 -2.78
C ILE A 41 -9.44 0.42 -3.75
N ASN A 42 -10.74 0.48 -4.02
CA ASN A 42 -11.31 1.43 -4.97
C ASN A 42 -11.24 2.88 -4.48
N ASN A 43 -11.08 3.10 -3.19
CA ASN A 43 -11.07 4.43 -2.59
C ASN A 43 -9.72 4.85 -2.05
N THR A 44 -8.67 4.05 -2.29
CA THR A 44 -7.32 4.33 -1.80
C THR A 44 -6.30 4.17 -2.91
N GLN A 45 -5.19 4.88 -2.74
CA GLN A 45 -4.04 4.76 -3.64
C GLN A 45 -2.77 4.83 -2.79
N ILE A 46 -1.89 3.85 -2.96
CA ILE A 46 -0.60 3.88 -2.29
C ILE A 46 0.29 4.92 -2.97
N LYS A 47 0.72 5.91 -2.21
CA LYS A 47 1.61 6.95 -2.73
C LYS A 47 3.08 6.59 -2.58
N SER A 48 3.44 6.04 -1.44
CA SER A 48 4.82 5.63 -1.20
C SER A 48 4.90 4.64 -0.07
N PHE A 49 6.00 3.92 -0.03
CA PHE A 49 6.35 3.04 1.07
C PHE A 49 7.85 3.13 1.28
N SER A 50 8.27 3.63 2.42
CA SER A 50 9.68 3.69 2.80
C SER A 50 9.83 3.65 4.30
N ASN A 51 10.90 3.00 4.76
CA ASN A 51 11.23 2.89 6.19
C ASN A 51 10.08 2.35 7.05
N GLY A 52 9.26 1.47 6.49
CA GLY A 52 8.14 0.87 7.18
C GLY A 52 6.87 1.72 7.20
N THR A 53 6.88 2.89 6.58
CA THR A 53 5.74 3.80 6.53
C THR A 53 5.08 3.76 5.17
N ILE A 54 3.78 3.47 5.13
CA ILE A 54 2.97 3.49 3.92
C ILE A 54 2.18 4.79 3.90
N ILE A 55 2.29 5.55 2.82
CA ILE A 55 1.46 6.75 2.64
C ILE A 55 0.36 6.42 1.64
N ILE A 56 -0.88 6.56 2.10
CA ILE A 56 -2.08 6.21 1.34
C ILE A 56 -2.88 7.48 1.08
N LYS A 57 -3.22 7.71 -0.17
CA LYS A 57 -4.17 8.77 -0.53
C LYS A 57 -5.57 8.18 -0.55
N VAL A 58 -6.50 8.83 0.15
CA VAL A 58 -7.90 8.39 0.23
C VAL A 58 -8.75 9.33 -0.61
N SER A 59 -9.70 8.76 -1.37
CA SER A 59 -10.48 9.50 -2.37
C SER A 59 -11.40 10.57 -1.78
N ASN A 60 -11.86 10.41 -0.54
CA ASN A 60 -12.73 11.40 0.09
C ASN A 60 -12.61 11.37 1.61
N PRO A 61 -13.05 12.45 2.30
CA PRO A 61 -12.91 12.55 3.75
C PRO A 61 -13.70 11.51 4.54
N ILE A 62 -14.82 11.05 4.01
CA ILE A 62 -15.64 10.03 4.69
C ILE A 62 -14.87 8.72 4.79
N TRP A 63 -14.29 8.27 3.69
CA TRP A 63 -13.46 7.08 3.66
C TRP A 63 -12.20 7.24 4.51
N ARG A 64 -11.59 8.41 4.48
CA ARG A 64 -10.41 8.67 5.29
C ARG A 64 -10.72 8.54 6.78
N ASN A 65 -11.85 9.08 7.22
CA ASN A 65 -12.26 8.96 8.61
C ASN A 65 -12.53 7.51 9.00
N GLU A 66 -13.25 6.78 8.14
CA GLU A 66 -13.56 5.37 8.37
C GLU A 66 -12.30 4.53 8.48
N LEU A 67 -11.36 4.71 7.56
CA LEU A 67 -10.10 3.97 7.56
C LEU A 67 -9.22 4.35 8.76
N SER A 68 -9.27 5.60 9.18
CA SER A 68 -8.55 6.06 10.36
C SER A 68 -9.01 5.32 11.62
N LEU A 69 -10.29 5.04 11.73
CA LEU A 69 -10.84 4.27 12.85
C LEU A 69 -10.40 2.81 12.84
N GLN A 70 -10.14 2.25 11.65
CA GLN A 70 -9.72 0.86 11.47
C GLN A 70 -8.21 0.70 11.31
N LYS A 71 -7.46 1.78 11.46
CA LYS A 71 -6.04 1.82 11.11
C LYS A 71 -5.21 0.73 11.77
N LYS A 72 -5.43 0.47 13.05
CA LYS A 72 -4.71 -0.57 13.78
C LYS A 72 -4.96 -1.96 13.20
N ASP A 73 -6.22 -2.25 12.90
CA ASP A 73 -6.58 -3.56 12.33
C ASP A 73 -5.98 -3.73 10.94
N LEU A 74 -6.02 -2.68 10.13
CA LEU A 74 -5.45 -2.72 8.79
C LEU A 74 -3.94 -2.94 8.85
N LEU A 75 -3.28 -2.24 9.78
CA LEU A 75 -1.84 -2.39 9.97
C LEU A 75 -1.48 -3.82 10.38
N LEU A 76 -2.22 -4.39 11.33
CA LEU A 76 -1.99 -5.77 11.77
C LEU A 76 -2.18 -6.77 10.64
N LYS A 77 -3.19 -6.60 9.81
CA LYS A 77 -3.43 -7.46 8.66
C LYS A 77 -2.26 -7.41 7.67
N LEU A 78 -1.76 -6.22 7.39
CA LEU A 78 -0.61 -6.06 6.50
C LEU A 78 0.64 -6.68 7.09
N GLN A 79 0.90 -6.47 8.37
CA GLN A 79 2.05 -7.06 9.05
C GLN A 79 1.99 -8.58 9.03
N ASN A 80 0.82 -9.16 9.21
CA ASN A 80 0.65 -10.60 9.18
C ASN A 80 0.76 -11.17 7.78
N THR A 81 0.33 -10.42 6.77
CA THR A 81 0.39 -10.86 5.37
C THR A 81 1.80 -10.83 4.81
N GLU A 82 2.54 -9.77 5.12
CA GLU A 82 3.91 -9.58 4.64
C GLU A 82 4.84 -9.13 5.78
N PRO A 83 5.20 -10.06 6.70
CA PRO A 83 6.06 -9.70 7.83
C PRO A 83 7.43 -9.16 7.41
N GLU A 84 7.92 -9.62 6.26
CA GLU A 84 9.25 -9.25 5.77
C GLU A 84 9.38 -7.78 5.40
N LEU A 85 8.26 -7.10 5.14
CA LEU A 85 8.28 -5.69 4.77
C LEU A 85 8.50 -4.77 5.97
N ASN A 86 8.37 -5.29 7.18
CA ASN A 86 8.54 -4.51 8.42
C ASN A 86 7.69 -3.25 8.43
N ILE A 87 6.41 -3.40 8.10
CA ILE A 87 5.46 -2.29 8.06
C ILE A 87 5.23 -1.78 9.48
N LYS A 88 5.45 -0.49 9.71
CA LYS A 88 5.35 0.11 11.05
C LYS A 88 4.18 1.06 11.18
N GLU A 89 3.82 1.74 10.11
CA GLU A 89 2.82 2.79 10.15
C GLU A 89 2.10 2.96 8.83
N ILE A 90 0.83 3.36 8.92
CA ILE A 90 0.02 3.76 7.77
C ILE A 90 -0.35 5.23 7.96
N ILE A 91 -0.06 6.06 6.96
CA ILE A 91 -0.46 7.47 6.96
C ILE A 91 -1.56 7.64 5.92
N LEU A 92 -2.70 8.17 6.33
CA LEU A 92 -3.85 8.42 5.46
C LEU A 92 -3.91 9.92 5.13
N LYS A 93 -3.96 10.22 3.84
CA LYS A 93 -4.03 11.61 3.36
C LYS A 93 -5.26 11.92 2.53
#